data_535de4b7d065296dd5a89cdb43e1c98c
#
_entry.id   535de4b7d065296dd5a89cdb43e1c98c
#
_cell.length_a   1.000
_cell.length_b   1.000
_cell.length_c   1.000
_cell.angle_alpha   90.00
_cell.angle_beta   90.00
_cell.angle_gamma   90.00
#
_symmetry.space_group_name_H-M   'P 1'
#
loop_
_entity.id
_entity.type
_entity.pdbx_description
1 polymer ?
#
loop_
_entity_poly.entity_id
_entity_poly.type
_entity_poly.pdbx_seq_one_letter_code
_entity_poly.pdbx_strand_id
1 'polypeptide(L)'
;MIARPLAALTRASGRLGSGQAHQPLAEKGPRELRGVAAAFNRMASDLERIERERAMVLAGISHDLRTPLSRLRLAVEMHALESDREAMASDVDEIDAVIGQFLDFARGADEAKAENELNELLDELASHYRRIHRQVSFRPGHVPPFPFARIAVRRAVANLIDNALRYAGEPVEVETASDGGRVVIEVRDRGPGIPPGEVERVKRPFTRLVQARTGAGGAGLGLAIVERIARSHRGTLELVAREGGGLVAQLTLLR
;
A
#
# COMPACT_ATOMS: atom_id res chain seq x y z
N MET A 1 -21.87 -7.09 35.19
CA MET A 1 -20.52 -7.70 34.98
C MET A 1 -20.26 -8.19 33.54
N ILE A 2 -21.25 -8.27 32.67
CA ILE A 2 -21.19 -8.79 31.28
C ILE A 2 -20.74 -7.72 30.26
N ALA A 3 -20.97 -6.43 30.52
CA ALA A 3 -20.71 -5.34 29.58
C ALA A 3 -19.22 -5.17 29.15
N ARG A 4 -18.28 -5.35 30.08
CA ARG A 4 -16.84 -5.21 29.78
C ARG A 4 -16.30 -6.29 28.81
N PRO A 5 -16.61 -7.60 28.96
CA PRO A 5 -16.22 -8.62 28.00
C PRO A 5 -16.83 -8.40 26.61
N LEU A 6 -18.11 -8.02 26.54
CA LEU A 6 -18.76 -7.72 25.25
C LEU A 6 -18.13 -6.52 24.55
N ALA A 7 -17.85 -5.44 25.26
CA ALA A 7 -17.14 -4.30 24.69
C ALA A 7 -15.71 -4.64 24.23
N ALA A 8 -15.02 -5.59 24.91
CA ALA A 8 -13.72 -6.09 24.47
C ALA A 8 -13.84 -6.90 23.16
N LEU A 9 -14.87 -7.76 23.06
CA LEU A 9 -15.16 -8.54 21.84
C LEU A 9 -15.47 -7.62 20.66
N THR A 10 -16.35 -6.61 20.86
CA THR A 10 -16.68 -5.63 19.80
C THR A 10 -15.43 -4.90 19.28
N ARG A 11 -14.57 -4.43 20.18
CA ARG A 11 -13.31 -3.78 19.80
C ARG A 11 -12.36 -4.72 19.09
N ALA A 12 -12.25 -5.98 19.55
CA ALA A 12 -11.39 -6.99 18.92
C ALA A 12 -11.89 -7.34 17.52
N SER A 13 -13.22 -7.49 17.33
CA SER A 13 -13.83 -7.73 16.02
C SER A 13 -13.61 -6.56 15.06
N GLY A 14 -13.73 -5.32 15.52
CA GLY A 14 -13.45 -4.13 14.70
C GLY A 14 -11.98 -4.06 14.26
N ARG A 15 -11.04 -4.40 15.15
CA ARG A 15 -9.61 -4.47 14.80
C ARG A 15 -9.30 -5.58 13.79
N LEU A 16 -9.86 -6.77 14.00
CA LEU A 16 -9.70 -7.89 13.08
C LEU A 16 -10.24 -7.53 11.68
N GLY A 17 -11.42 -6.91 11.62
CA GLY A 17 -12.01 -6.45 10.36
C GLY A 17 -11.23 -5.33 9.66
N SER A 18 -10.42 -4.56 10.39
CA SER A 18 -9.53 -3.53 9.82
C SER A 18 -8.13 -4.05 9.46
N GLY A 19 -7.89 -5.38 9.55
CA GLY A 19 -6.60 -5.99 9.22
C GLY A 19 -5.48 -5.71 10.24
N GLN A 20 -5.85 -5.34 11.47
CA GLN A 20 -4.87 -5.14 12.54
C GLN A 20 -4.55 -6.46 13.23
N ALA A 21 -3.30 -6.59 13.72
CA ALA A 21 -2.86 -7.77 14.45
C ALA A 21 -3.80 -8.11 15.61
N HIS A 22 -4.16 -9.38 15.71
CA HIS A 22 -5.04 -9.89 16.74
C HIS A 22 -4.32 -9.95 18.09
N GLN A 23 -4.96 -9.35 19.13
CA GLN A 23 -4.60 -9.60 20.51
C GLN A 23 -5.61 -10.58 21.10
N PRO A 24 -5.19 -11.75 21.60
CA PRO A 24 -6.12 -12.72 22.14
C PRO A 24 -6.97 -12.16 23.26
N LEU A 25 -8.27 -12.44 23.21
CA LEU A 25 -9.19 -12.10 24.29
C LEU A 25 -8.94 -13.00 25.49
N ALA A 26 -8.98 -12.42 26.69
CA ALA A 26 -8.84 -13.20 27.92
C ALA A 26 -10.02 -14.16 28.09
N GLU A 27 -9.77 -15.44 28.18
CA GLU A 27 -10.76 -16.50 28.41
C GLU A 27 -11.10 -16.61 29.90
N LYS A 28 -11.70 -15.55 30.46
CA LYS A 28 -12.05 -15.41 31.89
C LYS A 28 -13.54 -15.13 32.07
N GLY A 29 -14.10 -15.53 33.23
CA GLY A 29 -15.49 -15.26 33.58
C GLY A 29 -16.42 -16.47 33.43
N PRO A 30 -17.75 -16.28 33.30
CA PRO A 30 -18.73 -17.34 33.10
C PRO A 30 -18.42 -18.24 31.90
N ARG A 31 -18.91 -19.49 31.97
CA ARG A 31 -18.60 -20.53 30.97
C ARG A 31 -18.96 -20.10 29.54
N GLU A 32 -20.08 -19.41 29.39
CA GLU A 32 -20.60 -18.91 28.11
C GLU A 32 -19.66 -17.85 27.50
N LEU A 33 -19.20 -16.89 28.30
CA LEU A 33 -18.28 -15.85 27.87
C LEU A 33 -16.89 -16.40 27.52
N ARG A 34 -16.41 -17.39 28.28
CA ARG A 34 -15.16 -18.09 27.95
C ARG A 34 -15.29 -18.81 26.62
N GLY A 35 -16.42 -19.49 26.39
CA GLY A 35 -16.68 -20.18 25.10
C GLY A 35 -16.65 -19.22 23.90
N VAL A 36 -17.27 -18.06 24.04
CA VAL A 36 -17.27 -17.03 22.99
C VAL A 36 -15.86 -16.47 22.75
N ALA A 37 -15.11 -16.13 23.81
CA ALA A 37 -13.74 -15.64 23.70
C ALA A 37 -12.83 -16.68 23.03
N ALA A 38 -12.91 -17.96 23.42
CA ALA A 38 -12.15 -19.04 22.82
C ALA A 38 -12.50 -19.27 21.35
N ALA A 39 -13.80 -19.21 20.99
CA ALA A 39 -14.24 -19.33 19.60
C ALA A 39 -13.73 -18.18 18.75
N PHE A 40 -13.79 -16.95 19.25
CA PHE A 40 -13.25 -15.76 18.59
C PHE A 40 -11.73 -15.86 18.39
N ASN A 41 -10.97 -16.25 19.43
CA ASN A 41 -9.52 -16.43 19.36
C ASN A 41 -9.13 -17.48 18.30
N ARG A 42 -9.84 -18.62 18.24
CA ARG A 42 -9.61 -19.63 17.21
C ARG A 42 -9.87 -19.08 15.80
N MET A 43 -11.01 -18.42 15.61
CA MET A 43 -11.36 -17.82 14.31
C MET A 43 -10.31 -16.79 13.86
N ALA A 44 -9.85 -15.93 14.76
CA ALA A 44 -8.83 -14.93 14.47
C ALA A 44 -7.48 -15.59 14.10
N SER A 45 -7.07 -16.63 14.83
CA SER A 45 -5.85 -17.40 14.53
C SER A 45 -5.95 -18.14 13.19
N ASP A 46 -7.11 -18.72 12.88
CA ASP A 46 -7.34 -19.38 11.58
C ASP A 46 -7.27 -18.38 10.43
N LEU A 47 -7.85 -17.18 10.60
CA LEU A 47 -7.77 -16.12 9.60
C LEU A 47 -6.32 -15.67 9.36
N GLU A 48 -5.55 -15.44 10.42
CA GLU A 48 -4.12 -15.10 10.32
C GLU A 48 -3.31 -16.22 9.64
N ARG A 49 -3.64 -17.48 9.89
CA ARG A 49 -2.99 -18.61 9.22
C ARG A 49 -3.30 -18.62 7.73
N ILE A 50 -4.57 -18.44 7.34
CA ILE A 50 -4.99 -18.38 5.94
C ILE A 50 -4.30 -17.23 5.21
N GLU A 51 -4.23 -16.05 5.82
CA GLU A 51 -3.54 -14.88 5.23
C GLU A 51 -2.03 -15.14 5.06
N ARG A 52 -1.37 -15.79 6.04
CA ARG A 52 0.04 -16.17 5.93
C ARG A 52 0.28 -17.23 4.84
N GLU A 53 -0.56 -18.27 4.78
CA GLU A 53 -0.50 -19.30 3.75
C GLU A 53 -0.69 -18.68 2.35
N ARG A 54 -1.67 -17.79 2.21
CA ARG A 54 -1.90 -17.04 0.98
C ARG A 54 -0.69 -16.21 0.56
N ALA A 55 -0.10 -15.46 1.50
CA ALA A 55 1.10 -14.66 1.23
C ALA A 55 2.29 -15.54 0.81
N MET A 56 2.45 -16.71 1.44
CA MET A 56 3.53 -17.66 1.14
C MET A 56 3.38 -18.29 -0.25
N VAL A 57 2.15 -18.71 -0.63
CA VAL A 57 1.86 -19.25 -1.97
C VAL A 57 2.12 -18.19 -3.04
N LEU A 58 1.68 -16.96 -2.82
CA LEU A 58 1.88 -15.86 -3.75
C LEU A 58 3.36 -15.49 -3.90
N ALA A 59 4.13 -15.53 -2.80
CA ALA A 59 5.58 -15.33 -2.84
C ALA A 59 6.30 -16.43 -3.65
N GLY A 60 5.88 -17.69 -3.51
CA GLY A 60 6.39 -18.82 -4.29
C GLY A 60 6.12 -18.67 -5.78
N ILE A 61 4.86 -18.40 -6.15
CA ILE A 61 4.46 -18.19 -7.55
C ILE A 61 5.28 -17.08 -8.22
N SER A 62 5.55 -15.99 -7.52
CA SER A 62 6.30 -14.88 -8.10
C SER A 62 7.79 -15.18 -8.28
N HIS A 63 8.40 -15.94 -7.36
CA HIS A 63 9.75 -16.43 -7.56
C HIS A 63 9.82 -17.29 -8.81
N ASP A 64 8.84 -18.19 -8.98
CA ASP A 64 8.79 -19.13 -10.11
C ASP A 64 8.44 -18.45 -11.44
N LEU A 65 7.74 -17.31 -11.41
CA LEU A 65 7.48 -16.48 -12.60
C LEU A 65 8.68 -15.61 -13.00
N ARG A 66 9.45 -15.09 -12.03
CA ARG A 66 10.62 -14.26 -12.33
C ARG A 66 11.71 -15.00 -13.12
N THR A 67 11.89 -16.28 -12.84
CA THR A 67 12.90 -17.11 -13.55
C THR A 67 12.63 -17.23 -15.05
N PRO A 68 11.42 -17.61 -15.55
CA PRO A 68 11.13 -17.63 -16.97
C PRO A 68 11.13 -16.25 -17.62
N LEU A 69 10.71 -15.19 -16.90
CA LEU A 69 10.79 -13.81 -17.39
C LEU A 69 12.24 -13.37 -17.62
N SER A 70 13.15 -13.66 -16.69
CA SER A 70 14.58 -13.36 -16.87
C SER A 70 15.18 -14.11 -18.07
N ARG A 71 14.75 -15.35 -18.32
CA ARG A 71 15.15 -16.12 -19.50
C ARG A 71 14.56 -15.54 -20.79
N LEU A 72 13.30 -15.11 -20.75
CA LEU A 72 12.64 -14.47 -21.89
C LEU A 72 13.34 -13.15 -22.25
N ARG A 73 13.65 -12.32 -21.26
CA ARG A 73 14.41 -11.08 -21.43
C ARG A 73 15.76 -11.34 -22.10
N LEU A 74 16.52 -12.32 -21.61
CA LEU A 74 17.80 -12.70 -22.20
C LEU A 74 17.64 -13.19 -23.64
N ALA A 75 16.60 -13.97 -23.93
CA ALA A 75 16.32 -14.45 -25.30
C ALA A 75 15.97 -13.31 -26.25
N VAL A 76 15.19 -12.31 -25.78
CA VAL A 76 14.87 -11.10 -26.54
C VAL A 76 16.13 -10.29 -26.84
N GLU A 77 17.00 -10.08 -25.84
CA GLU A 77 18.26 -9.36 -26.00
C GLU A 77 19.21 -10.04 -27.00
N MET A 78 19.18 -11.39 -27.08
CA MET A 78 20.08 -12.17 -27.94
C MET A 78 19.57 -12.40 -29.37
N HIS A 79 18.25 -12.44 -29.59
CA HIS A 79 17.67 -12.96 -30.83
C HIS A 79 16.70 -12.02 -31.54
N ALA A 80 16.19 -10.96 -30.88
CA ALA A 80 15.25 -10.04 -31.52
C ALA A 80 15.94 -9.05 -32.45
N LEU A 81 15.26 -8.69 -33.54
CA LEU A 81 15.64 -7.54 -34.36
C LEU A 81 15.66 -6.27 -33.49
N GLU A 82 16.57 -5.35 -33.78
CA GLU A 82 16.80 -4.15 -32.92
C GLU A 82 15.54 -3.32 -32.71
N SER A 83 14.66 -3.25 -33.72
CA SER A 83 13.35 -2.58 -33.65
C SER A 83 12.37 -3.23 -32.66
N ASP A 84 12.46 -4.54 -32.47
CA ASP A 84 11.49 -5.28 -31.66
C ASP A 84 12.02 -5.51 -30.23
N ARG A 85 13.32 -5.39 -30.04
CA ARG A 85 14.02 -5.64 -28.77
C ARG A 85 13.56 -4.69 -27.67
N GLU A 86 13.47 -3.39 -27.96
CA GLU A 86 13.04 -2.39 -26.98
C GLU A 86 11.58 -2.59 -26.56
N ALA A 87 10.69 -2.89 -27.51
CA ALA A 87 9.29 -3.16 -27.22
C ALA A 87 9.12 -4.41 -26.35
N MET A 88 9.79 -5.51 -26.72
CA MET A 88 9.72 -6.77 -25.98
C MET A 88 10.39 -6.67 -24.60
N ALA A 89 11.50 -5.95 -24.45
CA ALA A 89 12.14 -5.70 -23.17
C ALA A 89 11.21 -4.89 -22.25
N SER A 90 10.53 -3.87 -22.80
CA SER A 90 9.52 -3.08 -22.09
C SER A 90 8.34 -3.94 -21.60
N ASP A 91 7.84 -4.87 -22.44
CA ASP A 91 6.76 -5.78 -22.06
C ASP A 91 7.18 -6.72 -20.92
N VAL A 92 8.40 -7.24 -20.95
CA VAL A 92 8.94 -8.08 -19.87
C VAL A 92 9.09 -7.29 -18.57
N ASP A 93 9.59 -6.06 -18.63
CA ASP A 93 9.72 -5.17 -17.48
C ASP A 93 8.32 -4.83 -16.90
N GLU A 94 7.30 -4.62 -17.75
CA GLU A 94 5.92 -4.40 -17.30
C GLU A 94 5.34 -5.63 -16.57
N ILE A 95 5.57 -6.84 -17.09
CA ILE A 95 5.13 -8.08 -16.44
C ILE A 95 5.82 -8.25 -15.08
N ASP A 96 7.13 -8.01 -14.96
CA ASP A 96 7.86 -8.13 -13.69
C ASP A 96 7.37 -7.09 -12.67
N ALA A 97 7.06 -5.87 -13.11
CA ALA A 97 6.46 -4.82 -12.28
C ALA A 97 5.06 -5.22 -11.76
N VAL A 98 4.22 -5.82 -12.62
CA VAL A 98 2.89 -6.33 -12.23
C VAL A 98 3.00 -7.44 -11.19
N ILE A 99 3.93 -8.39 -11.41
CA ILE A 99 4.20 -9.47 -10.45
C ILE A 99 4.71 -8.90 -9.13
N GLY A 100 5.61 -7.91 -9.17
CA GLY A 100 6.10 -7.21 -7.99
C GLY A 100 4.98 -6.55 -7.19
N GLN A 101 4.09 -5.81 -7.85
CA GLN A 101 2.92 -5.19 -7.22
C GLN A 101 1.95 -6.22 -6.62
N PHE A 102 1.75 -7.34 -7.29
CA PHE A 102 0.91 -8.43 -6.80
C PHE A 102 1.47 -9.07 -5.53
N LEU A 103 2.80 -9.29 -5.48
CA LEU A 103 3.51 -9.76 -4.29
C LEU A 103 3.40 -8.79 -3.13
N ASP A 104 3.60 -7.52 -3.42
CA ASP A 104 3.50 -6.46 -2.43
C ASP A 104 2.09 -6.34 -1.85
N PHE A 105 1.08 -6.58 -2.68
CA PHE A 105 -0.30 -6.70 -2.22
C PHE A 105 -0.52 -7.96 -1.37
N ALA A 106 0.12 -9.08 -1.72
CA ALA A 106 -0.01 -10.35 -1.01
C ALA A 106 0.74 -10.40 0.31
N ARG A 107 1.94 -9.79 0.38
CA ARG A 107 2.68 -9.61 1.62
C ARG A 107 1.90 -8.66 2.50
N GLY A 108 1.36 -9.15 3.61
CA GLY A 108 0.64 -8.35 4.57
C GLY A 108 1.43 -7.15 5.10
N ALA A 109 0.77 -6.31 5.86
CA ALA A 109 1.42 -5.20 6.59
C ALA A 109 2.05 -5.70 7.92
N ASP A 110 2.60 -6.92 7.94
CA ASP A 110 3.07 -7.62 9.16
C ASP A 110 4.45 -7.13 9.65
N GLU A 111 4.94 -6.02 9.10
CA GLU A 111 6.18 -5.41 9.59
C GLU A 111 5.95 -4.81 10.98
N ALA A 112 6.85 -5.14 11.92
CA ALA A 112 6.82 -4.57 13.26
C ALA A 112 7.01 -3.04 13.19
N LYS A 113 6.16 -2.31 13.89
CA LYS A 113 6.29 -0.87 14.02
C LYS A 113 7.40 -0.56 15.01
N ALA A 114 8.38 0.22 14.58
CA ALA A 114 9.45 0.75 15.39
C ALA A 114 9.43 2.28 15.33
N GLU A 115 10.02 2.94 16.30
CA GLU A 115 10.20 4.39 16.27
C GLU A 115 11.13 4.78 15.13
N ASN A 116 10.64 5.62 14.23
CA ASN A 116 11.30 6.00 12.99
C ASN A 116 11.11 7.49 12.68
N GLU A 117 12.03 8.05 11.92
CA GLU A 117 11.99 9.41 11.37
C GLU A 117 11.32 9.41 9.99
N LEU A 118 10.09 9.91 9.91
CA LEU A 118 9.34 9.92 8.65
C LEU A 118 9.97 10.84 7.60
N ASN A 119 10.40 12.04 8.01
CA ASN A 119 10.96 13.00 7.07
C ASN A 119 12.27 12.50 6.46
N GLU A 120 13.10 11.76 7.21
CA GLU A 120 14.30 11.10 6.68
C GLU A 120 13.95 10.09 5.60
N LEU A 121 12.98 9.21 5.87
CA LEU A 121 12.48 8.23 4.90
C LEU A 121 11.99 8.88 3.61
N LEU A 122 11.25 9.98 3.70
CA LEU A 122 10.69 10.66 2.53
C LEU A 122 11.73 11.46 1.76
N ASP A 123 12.74 12.01 2.42
CA ASP A 123 13.87 12.66 1.73
C ASP A 123 14.74 11.64 0.98
N GLU A 124 15.01 10.48 1.59
CA GLU A 124 15.65 9.36 0.89
C GLU A 124 14.87 8.95 -0.38
N LEU A 125 13.53 8.84 -0.26
CA LEU A 125 12.67 8.46 -1.36
C LEU A 125 12.65 9.52 -2.46
N ALA A 126 12.47 10.78 -2.11
CA ALA A 126 12.51 11.89 -3.07
C ALA A 126 13.88 12.00 -3.76
N SER A 127 14.97 11.79 -3.00
CA SER A 127 16.33 11.74 -3.55
C SER A 127 16.53 10.60 -4.52
N HIS A 128 15.90 9.44 -4.30
CA HIS A 128 15.91 8.34 -5.26
C HIS A 128 15.27 8.75 -6.59
N TYR A 129 14.06 9.35 -6.57
CA TYR A 129 13.40 9.81 -7.79
C TYR A 129 14.20 10.89 -8.52
N ARG A 130 14.81 11.85 -7.80
CA ARG A 130 15.69 12.86 -8.41
C ARG A 130 16.89 12.25 -9.13
N ARG A 131 17.50 11.19 -8.58
CA ARG A 131 18.63 10.47 -9.23
C ARG A 131 18.25 9.80 -10.54
N ILE A 132 17.01 9.39 -10.71
CA ILE A 132 16.48 8.86 -11.98
C ILE A 132 15.80 9.95 -12.83
N HIS A 133 16.20 11.21 -12.61
CA HIS A 133 15.75 12.38 -13.36
C HIS A 133 14.23 12.64 -13.31
N ARG A 134 13.55 12.24 -12.22
CA ARG A 134 12.14 12.57 -11.99
C ARG A 134 12.01 13.82 -11.12
N GLN A 135 11.10 14.73 -11.52
CA GLN A 135 10.83 15.97 -10.79
C GLN A 135 9.90 15.71 -9.60
N VAL A 136 10.46 15.12 -8.55
CA VAL A 136 9.78 14.89 -7.27
C VAL A 136 10.40 15.80 -6.21
N SER A 137 9.59 16.67 -5.64
CA SER A 137 9.99 17.57 -4.55
C SER A 137 9.42 17.09 -3.21
N PHE A 138 10.19 17.27 -2.13
CA PHE A 138 9.74 17.00 -0.79
C PHE A 138 9.83 18.26 0.08
N ARG A 139 8.73 18.60 0.77
CA ARG A 139 8.65 19.70 1.73
C ARG A 139 8.32 19.13 3.11
N PRO A 140 9.31 18.99 4.00
CA PRO A 140 9.09 18.46 5.33
C PRO A 140 8.31 19.45 6.20
N GLY A 141 7.23 18.98 6.83
CA GLY A 141 6.62 19.63 7.98
C GLY A 141 7.24 19.19 9.29
N HIS A 142 6.76 19.73 10.40
CA HIS A 142 7.21 19.29 11.72
C HIS A 142 6.54 17.96 12.10
N VAL A 143 7.26 16.84 11.96
CA VAL A 143 6.82 15.49 12.32
C VAL A 143 7.85 14.88 13.27
N PRO A 144 7.56 14.80 14.58
CA PRO A 144 8.41 14.09 15.53
C PRO A 144 8.46 12.58 15.24
N PRO A 145 9.54 11.87 15.64
CA PRO A 145 9.61 10.42 15.55
C PRO A 145 8.39 9.73 16.14
N PHE A 146 7.96 8.64 15.52
CA PHE A 146 6.81 7.85 16.00
C PHE A 146 6.89 6.41 15.51
N PRO A 147 6.16 5.46 16.15
CA PRO A 147 6.17 4.06 15.74
C PRO A 147 5.42 3.83 14.43
N PHE A 148 6.14 3.45 13.37
CA PHE A 148 5.54 2.99 12.12
C PHE A 148 6.38 1.91 11.43
N ALA A 149 5.78 1.18 10.52
CA ALA A 149 6.42 0.16 9.68
C ALA A 149 7.14 0.86 8.50
N ARG A 150 8.47 1.02 8.58
CA ARG A 150 9.29 1.83 7.65
C ARG A 150 9.16 1.36 6.20
N ILE A 151 9.26 0.05 5.97
CA ILE A 151 9.18 -0.53 4.62
C ILE A 151 7.77 -0.37 4.05
N ALA A 152 6.74 -0.62 4.87
CA ALA A 152 5.36 -0.48 4.45
C ALA A 152 5.03 0.99 4.07
N VAL A 153 5.39 1.96 4.92
CA VAL A 153 5.14 3.39 4.64
C VAL A 153 5.93 3.86 3.42
N ARG A 154 7.21 3.46 3.27
CA ARG A 154 7.99 3.74 2.07
C ARG A 154 7.28 3.25 0.81
N ARG A 155 6.77 2.01 0.84
CA ARG A 155 6.03 1.41 -0.26
C ARG A 155 4.72 2.15 -0.57
N ALA A 156 3.98 2.55 0.47
CA ALA A 156 2.76 3.33 0.29
C ALA A 156 3.03 4.65 -0.43
N VAL A 157 4.03 5.41 0.02
CA VAL A 157 4.37 6.70 -0.59
C VAL A 157 4.94 6.52 -2.00
N ALA A 158 5.78 5.52 -2.24
CA ALA A 158 6.26 5.19 -3.58
C ALA A 158 5.10 4.90 -4.55
N ASN A 159 4.09 4.10 -4.14
CA ASN A 159 2.90 3.86 -4.95
C ASN A 159 2.11 5.14 -5.26
N LEU A 160 2.04 6.09 -4.33
CA LEU A 160 1.38 7.38 -4.58
C LEU A 160 2.18 8.24 -5.57
N ILE A 161 3.51 8.31 -5.41
CA ILE A 161 4.39 9.04 -6.33
C ILE A 161 4.34 8.42 -7.73
N ASP A 162 4.45 7.10 -7.84
CA ASP A 162 4.39 6.39 -9.12
C ASP A 162 3.04 6.59 -9.83
N ASN A 163 1.93 6.61 -9.08
CA ASN A 163 0.62 6.95 -9.62
C ASN A 163 0.59 8.38 -10.15
N ALA A 164 1.08 9.35 -9.38
CA ALA A 164 1.16 10.75 -9.80
C ALA A 164 1.99 10.91 -11.08
N LEU A 165 3.20 10.33 -11.12
CA LEU A 165 4.07 10.36 -12.30
C LEU A 165 3.43 9.70 -13.53
N ARG A 166 2.69 8.61 -13.33
CA ARG A 166 2.04 7.84 -14.40
C ARG A 166 0.84 8.54 -15.01
N TYR A 167 -0.02 9.14 -14.18
CA TYR A 167 -1.30 9.68 -14.64
C TYR A 167 -1.30 11.19 -14.83
N ALA A 168 -0.43 11.90 -14.14
CA ALA A 168 -0.33 13.35 -14.21
C ALA A 168 0.99 13.83 -14.84
N GLY A 169 2.04 13.01 -14.81
CA GLY A 169 3.37 13.43 -15.19
C GLY A 169 4.05 14.24 -14.09
N GLU A 170 4.95 15.10 -14.47
CA GLU A 170 5.77 15.93 -13.58
C GLU A 170 5.28 17.38 -13.58
N PRO A 171 5.48 18.17 -12.49
CA PRO A 171 6.15 17.79 -11.23
C PRO A 171 5.20 17.11 -10.22
N VAL A 172 5.77 16.32 -9.30
CA VAL A 172 5.10 15.75 -8.14
C VAL A 172 5.63 16.38 -6.86
N GLU A 173 4.72 16.79 -5.98
CA GLU A 173 5.06 17.42 -4.71
C GLU A 173 4.66 16.50 -3.56
N VAL A 174 5.57 16.27 -2.60
CA VAL A 174 5.31 15.50 -1.37
C VAL A 174 5.43 16.43 -0.18
N GLU A 175 4.45 16.44 0.71
CA GLU A 175 4.45 17.26 1.92
C GLU A 175 4.08 16.41 3.13
N THR A 176 4.59 16.79 4.31
CA THR A 176 4.20 16.18 5.58
C THR A 176 3.68 17.21 6.56
N ALA A 177 2.74 16.80 7.39
CA ALA A 177 2.26 17.58 8.53
C ALA A 177 1.94 16.65 9.69
N SER A 178 1.92 17.21 10.92
CA SER A 178 1.50 16.47 12.11
C SER A 178 0.60 17.35 12.95
N ASP A 179 -0.55 16.80 13.38
CA ASP A 179 -1.49 17.46 14.26
C ASP A 179 -2.18 16.44 15.20
N GLY A 180 -2.18 16.75 16.50
CA GLY A 180 -2.99 16.04 17.50
C GLY A 180 -2.82 14.51 17.55
N GLY A 181 -1.64 13.97 17.22
CA GLY A 181 -1.40 12.52 17.18
C GLY A 181 -1.66 11.90 15.81
N ARG A 182 -1.97 12.72 14.80
CA ARG A 182 -2.08 12.31 13.40
C ARG A 182 -0.86 12.81 12.63
N VAL A 183 -0.36 11.97 11.75
CA VAL A 183 0.67 12.33 10.78
C VAL A 183 0.06 12.20 9.40
N VAL A 184 0.20 13.23 8.60
CA VAL A 184 -0.35 13.33 7.26
C VAL A 184 0.78 13.43 6.26
N ILE A 185 0.72 12.59 5.22
CA ILE A 185 1.60 12.62 4.06
C ILE A 185 0.72 12.95 2.85
N GLU A 186 1.02 14.02 2.16
CA GLU A 186 0.31 14.40 0.94
C GLU A 186 1.22 14.23 -0.28
N VAL A 187 0.71 13.55 -1.29
CA VAL A 187 1.32 13.48 -2.62
C VAL A 187 0.40 14.23 -3.57
N ARG A 188 0.93 15.29 -4.17
CA ARG A 188 0.16 16.25 -4.98
C ARG A 188 0.65 16.21 -6.42
N ASP A 189 -0.28 16.10 -7.34
CA ASP A 189 -0.04 16.17 -8.78
C ASP A 189 -0.88 17.26 -9.47
N ARG A 190 -0.68 17.40 -10.79
CA ARG A 190 -1.45 18.32 -11.64
C ARG A 190 -2.14 17.61 -12.80
N GLY A 191 -2.52 16.36 -12.59
CA GLY A 191 -3.18 15.54 -13.61
C GLY A 191 -4.69 15.82 -13.74
N PRO A 192 -5.40 14.90 -14.39
CA PRO A 192 -6.84 15.05 -14.64
C PRO A 192 -7.68 14.84 -13.37
N GLY A 193 -7.08 14.43 -12.25
CA GLY A 193 -7.80 14.09 -11.03
C GLY A 193 -8.61 12.79 -11.13
N ILE A 194 -9.48 12.57 -10.14
CA ILE A 194 -10.38 11.41 -10.08
C ILE A 194 -11.80 11.92 -9.90
N PRO A 195 -12.76 11.52 -10.74
CA PRO A 195 -14.16 11.88 -10.56
C PRO A 195 -14.67 11.45 -9.17
N PRO A 196 -15.44 12.27 -8.44
CA PRO A 196 -15.87 11.99 -7.08
C PRO A 196 -16.56 10.62 -6.90
N GLY A 197 -17.37 10.20 -7.89
CA GLY A 197 -18.05 8.90 -7.87
C GLY A 197 -17.13 7.69 -8.06
N GLU A 198 -15.88 7.89 -8.46
CA GLU A 198 -14.91 6.83 -8.76
C GLU A 198 -13.88 6.63 -7.61
N VAL A 199 -13.81 7.55 -6.65
CA VAL A 199 -12.79 7.57 -5.59
C VAL A 199 -12.75 6.25 -4.81
N GLU A 200 -13.89 5.75 -4.35
CA GLU A 200 -13.94 4.47 -3.63
C GLU A 200 -13.72 3.26 -4.54
N ARG A 201 -14.02 3.39 -5.81
CA ARG A 201 -13.80 2.32 -6.79
C ARG A 201 -12.33 2.12 -7.09
N VAL A 202 -11.57 3.20 -7.29
CA VAL A 202 -10.13 3.12 -7.64
C VAL A 202 -9.25 2.63 -6.49
N LYS A 203 -9.73 2.66 -5.25
CA LYS A 203 -9.06 2.07 -4.08
C LYS A 203 -9.20 0.54 -4.03
N ARG A 204 -10.14 -0.06 -4.81
CA ARG A 204 -10.30 -1.53 -4.85
C ARG A 204 -9.21 -2.18 -5.69
N PRO A 205 -8.73 -3.38 -5.31
CA PRO A 205 -7.74 -4.11 -6.09
C PRO A 205 -8.20 -4.33 -7.53
N PHE A 206 -7.27 -4.31 -8.47
CA PHE A 206 -7.48 -4.55 -9.91
C PHE A 206 -8.45 -3.57 -10.59
N THR A 207 -8.66 -2.40 -9.98
CA THR A 207 -9.56 -1.37 -10.53
C THR A 207 -8.78 -0.26 -11.20
N ARG A 208 -9.21 0.12 -12.42
CA ARG A 208 -8.64 1.24 -13.21
C ARG A 208 -9.76 2.09 -13.77
N LEU A 209 -9.54 3.40 -13.92
CA LEU A 209 -10.45 4.29 -14.65
C LEU A 209 -10.46 3.92 -16.13
N VAL A 210 -11.62 4.00 -16.77
CA VAL A 210 -11.79 3.64 -18.19
C VAL A 210 -10.88 4.45 -19.10
N GLN A 211 -10.69 5.74 -18.78
CA GLN A 211 -9.81 6.66 -19.52
C GLN A 211 -8.30 6.31 -19.41
N ALA A 212 -7.91 5.54 -18.40
CA ALA A 212 -6.52 5.10 -18.18
C ALA A 212 -6.19 3.76 -18.85
N ARG A 213 -7.12 3.17 -19.62
CA ARG A 213 -6.90 1.86 -20.27
C ARG A 213 -6.01 1.91 -21.51
N THR A 214 -5.82 3.08 -22.10
CA THR A 214 -5.18 3.26 -23.41
C THR A 214 -3.73 3.77 -23.34
N GLY A 215 -2.94 3.45 -22.31
CA GLY A 215 -1.54 3.85 -22.35
C GLY A 215 -0.70 3.75 -21.08
N ALA A 216 -1.30 3.69 -19.90
CA ALA A 216 -0.51 3.56 -18.68
C ALA A 216 -0.65 2.16 -18.11
N GLY A 217 0.38 1.31 -18.25
CA GLY A 217 0.48 -0.02 -17.66
C GLY A 217 0.32 0.00 -16.14
N GLY A 218 -0.03 -1.13 -15.55
CA GLY A 218 -0.11 -1.32 -14.11
C GLY A 218 -1.31 -2.15 -13.68
N ALA A 219 -1.13 -3.01 -12.66
CA ALA A 219 -2.10 -3.99 -12.21
C ALA A 219 -3.35 -3.41 -11.50
N GLY A 220 -3.42 -2.10 -11.24
CA GLY A 220 -4.50 -1.49 -10.46
C GLY A 220 -4.45 -1.88 -8.97
N LEU A 221 -3.26 -2.14 -8.44
CA LEU A 221 -3.03 -2.56 -7.06
C LEU A 221 -2.47 -1.44 -6.17
N GLY A 222 -1.85 -0.41 -6.76
CA GLY A 222 -1.13 0.62 -6.00
C GLY A 222 -1.95 1.28 -4.91
N LEU A 223 -3.15 1.82 -5.23
CA LEU A 223 -4.02 2.47 -4.25
C LEU A 223 -4.59 1.48 -3.21
N ALA A 224 -4.86 0.24 -3.60
CA ALA A 224 -5.28 -0.81 -2.67
C ALA A 224 -4.19 -1.16 -1.65
N ILE A 225 -2.92 -1.16 -2.08
CA ILE A 225 -1.76 -1.32 -1.18
C ILE A 225 -1.69 -0.15 -0.19
N VAL A 226 -1.82 1.09 -0.68
CA VAL A 226 -1.81 2.28 0.18
C VAL A 226 -2.95 2.26 1.20
N GLU A 227 -4.16 1.96 0.78
CA GLU A 227 -5.34 1.84 1.65
C GLU A 227 -5.14 0.79 2.75
N ARG A 228 -4.56 -0.37 2.41
CA ARG A 228 -4.25 -1.43 3.37
C ARG A 228 -3.18 -0.99 4.38
N ILE A 229 -2.13 -0.30 3.92
CA ILE A 229 -1.06 0.22 4.79
C ILE A 229 -1.61 1.32 5.70
N ALA A 230 -2.46 2.21 5.20
CA ALA A 230 -3.16 3.21 6.01
C ALA A 230 -3.93 2.54 7.15
N ARG A 231 -4.77 1.54 6.83
CA ARG A 231 -5.55 0.80 7.83
C ARG A 231 -4.70 0.09 8.87
N SER A 232 -3.57 -0.53 8.49
CA SER A 232 -2.66 -1.18 9.44
C SER A 232 -2.03 -0.18 10.41
N HIS A 233 -1.93 1.11 10.02
CA HIS A 233 -1.51 2.22 10.87
C HIS A 233 -2.68 2.98 11.51
N ARG A 234 -3.91 2.39 11.51
CA ARG A 234 -5.14 3.01 12.03
C ARG A 234 -5.48 4.35 11.37
N GLY A 235 -4.94 4.58 10.19
CA GLY A 235 -5.12 5.78 9.40
C GLY A 235 -6.08 5.58 8.23
N THR A 236 -6.07 6.54 7.31
CA THR A 236 -6.94 6.58 6.13
C THR A 236 -6.16 7.00 4.89
N LEU A 237 -6.67 6.63 3.72
CA LEU A 237 -6.28 7.20 2.43
C LEU A 237 -7.44 8.03 1.90
N GLU A 238 -7.20 9.31 1.68
CA GLU A 238 -8.16 10.21 1.05
C GLU A 238 -7.61 10.71 -0.29
N LEU A 239 -8.48 10.80 -1.28
CA LEU A 239 -8.15 11.27 -2.63
C LEU A 239 -9.03 12.48 -2.91
N VAL A 240 -8.42 13.66 -2.91
CA VAL A 240 -9.13 14.94 -2.96
C VAL A 240 -8.71 15.70 -4.22
N ALA A 241 -9.66 16.36 -4.88
CA ALA A 241 -9.33 17.23 -5.99
C ALA A 241 -8.43 18.39 -5.53
N ARG A 242 -7.34 18.64 -6.27
CA ARG A 242 -6.43 19.76 -6.00
C ARG A 242 -7.04 21.06 -6.53
N GLU A 243 -6.96 22.14 -5.77
CA GLU A 243 -7.30 23.47 -6.23
C GLU A 243 -6.39 23.87 -7.41
N GLY A 244 -7.00 24.35 -8.49
CA GLY A 244 -6.30 24.64 -9.74
C GLY A 244 -6.03 23.43 -10.64
N GLY A 245 -6.60 22.25 -10.32
CA GLY A 245 -6.49 21.01 -11.10
C GLY A 245 -5.45 20.04 -10.56
N GLY A 246 -5.75 18.74 -10.69
CA GLY A 246 -4.92 17.65 -10.20
C GLY A 246 -5.55 16.88 -9.04
N LEU A 247 -4.73 16.06 -8.37
CA LEU A 247 -5.11 15.24 -7.22
C LEU A 247 -4.20 15.53 -6.03
N VAL A 248 -4.76 15.48 -4.84
CA VAL A 248 -4.05 15.34 -3.56
C VAL A 248 -4.39 13.97 -3.00
N ALA A 249 -3.42 13.08 -2.98
CA ALA A 249 -3.52 11.80 -2.28
C ALA A 249 -2.98 11.98 -0.86
N GLN A 250 -3.87 11.91 0.12
CA GLN A 250 -3.58 12.16 1.52
C GLN A 250 -3.56 10.84 2.30
N LEU A 251 -2.38 10.43 2.75
CA LEU A 251 -2.19 9.28 3.62
C LEU A 251 -2.06 9.76 5.07
N THR A 252 -3.03 9.41 5.90
CA THR A 252 -3.01 9.69 7.33
C THR A 252 -2.56 8.46 8.10
N LEU A 253 -1.66 8.64 9.06
CA LEU A 253 -1.19 7.61 9.99
C LEU A 253 -1.48 8.09 11.43
N LEU A 254 -1.88 7.18 12.33
CA LEU A 254 -2.02 7.49 13.76
C LEU A 254 -0.75 7.10 14.52
N ARG A 255 -0.32 8.01 15.40
CA ARG A 255 0.84 7.82 16.28
C ARG A 255 0.54 6.89 17.44
#